data_906120e6c16671e90337907363f71a0b
#
_entry.id   906120e6c16671e90337907363f71a0b
#
_cell.length_a   1.000
_cell.length_b   1.000
_cell.length_c   1.000
_cell.angle_alpha   90.00
_cell.angle_beta   90.00
_cell.angle_gamma   90.00
#
_symmetry.space_group_name_H-M   'P 1'
#
loop_
_entity.id
_entity.type
_entity.pdbx_description
1 polymer ?
#
loop_
_entity_poly.entity_id
_entity_poly.type
_entity_poly.pdbx_seq_one_letter_code
_entity_poly.pdbx_strand_id
1 'polypeptide(L)'
;MRIVFLGAPGAGKGTQARRLEEQNGWPQVSTGDLLRAAVAAGTPLGLEAKAAMDAGELVSDRLVMQLLGERLGRDDCDGGFILDGFPRNLSQARLLGELLERSGQQLDAVLMLEVDHGVLMKRLTGRRTCSATGKLLNIHFSSPEELAASRAAGGELIQRDDDREETIANRLAVYERQTRPLLEHYSGLLRHVDGLGSPAEVFARVSAALEPSPGSGTGLDLAPG
;
A
#
# COMPACT_ATOMS: atom_id res chain seq x y z
N MET A 1 -2.10 -15.57 -1.68
CA MET A 1 -2.83 -14.78 -0.65
C MET A 1 -3.26 -13.44 -1.20
N ARG A 2 -4.40 -12.92 -0.74
CA ARG A 2 -4.94 -11.60 -1.08
C ARG A 2 -4.88 -10.70 0.14
N ILE A 3 -3.99 -9.72 0.11
CA ILE A 3 -3.61 -8.93 1.28
C ILE A 3 -3.92 -7.45 1.03
N VAL A 4 -4.42 -6.76 2.04
CA VAL A 4 -4.56 -5.31 2.06
C VAL A 4 -3.56 -4.73 3.05
N PHE A 5 -2.78 -3.73 2.63
CA PHE A 5 -2.01 -2.90 3.54
C PHE A 5 -2.78 -1.62 3.90
N LEU A 6 -3.07 -1.45 5.18
CA LEU A 6 -3.53 -0.21 5.79
C LEU A 6 -2.39 0.51 6.52
N GLY A 7 -2.56 1.78 6.76
CA GLY A 7 -1.60 2.63 7.47
C GLY A 7 -1.49 4.00 6.82
N ALA A 8 -1.06 4.97 7.60
CA ALA A 8 -0.94 6.36 7.17
C ALA A 8 0.00 6.52 5.96
N PRO A 9 -0.13 7.59 5.17
CA PRO A 9 0.90 7.98 4.22
C PRO A 9 2.28 7.98 4.89
N GLY A 10 3.30 7.40 4.26
CA GLY A 10 4.64 7.30 4.85
C GLY A 10 4.89 6.12 5.79
N ALA A 11 3.88 5.29 6.12
CA ALA A 11 4.04 4.15 7.02
C ALA A 11 4.98 3.04 6.48
N GLY A 12 5.26 3.00 5.18
CA GLY A 12 6.15 2.01 4.57
C GLY A 12 5.43 0.87 3.84
N LYS A 13 4.11 0.99 3.63
CA LYS A 13 3.29 -0.02 2.94
C LYS A 13 3.90 -0.52 1.64
N GLY A 14 4.23 0.38 0.72
CA GLY A 14 4.80 0.03 -0.57
C GLY A 14 6.17 -0.67 -0.48
N THR A 15 6.98 -0.35 0.53
CA THR A 15 8.25 -1.04 0.78
C THR A 15 8.02 -2.48 1.21
N GLN A 16 7.07 -2.72 2.09
CA GLN A 16 6.74 -4.05 2.59
C GLN A 16 5.99 -4.89 1.56
N ALA A 17 5.08 -4.26 0.80
CA ALA A 17 4.37 -4.92 -0.29
C ALA A 17 5.33 -5.44 -1.37
N ARG A 18 6.31 -4.63 -1.77
CA ARG A 18 7.35 -5.04 -2.75
C ARG A 18 8.18 -6.22 -2.25
N ARG A 19 8.57 -6.22 -0.97
CA ARG A 19 9.30 -7.35 -0.38
C ARG A 19 8.47 -8.63 -0.33
N LEU A 20 7.18 -8.53 -0.04
CA LEU A 20 6.27 -9.68 -0.10
C LEU A 20 6.10 -10.18 -1.54
N GLU A 21 6.01 -9.29 -2.53
CA GLU A 21 5.98 -9.65 -3.95
C GLU A 21 7.25 -10.39 -4.35
N GLU A 22 8.43 -9.87 -4.00
CA GLU A 22 9.73 -10.49 -4.27
C GLU A 22 9.85 -11.89 -3.64
N GLN A 23 9.32 -12.08 -2.43
CA GLN A 23 9.40 -13.34 -1.70
C GLN A 23 8.36 -14.36 -2.14
N ASN A 24 7.14 -13.95 -2.43
CA ASN A 24 5.99 -14.84 -2.60
C ASN A 24 5.41 -14.86 -4.03
N GLY A 25 5.83 -13.93 -4.88
CA GLY A 25 5.31 -13.79 -6.25
C GLY A 25 3.90 -13.21 -6.34
N TRP A 26 3.35 -12.68 -5.24
CA TRP A 26 2.05 -11.98 -5.27
C TRP A 26 2.25 -10.55 -5.74
N PRO A 27 1.66 -10.12 -6.87
CA PRO A 27 1.92 -8.79 -7.40
C PRO A 27 1.45 -7.68 -6.45
N GLN A 28 2.29 -6.65 -6.30
CA GLN A 28 1.90 -5.42 -5.64
C GLN A 28 1.00 -4.61 -6.57
N VAL A 29 -0.20 -4.29 -6.10
CA VAL A 29 -1.16 -3.41 -6.78
C VAL A 29 -1.26 -2.11 -5.99
N SER A 30 -0.45 -1.13 -6.39
CA SER A 30 -0.43 0.21 -5.78
C SER A 30 -1.36 1.15 -6.55
N THR A 31 -2.49 1.52 -5.96
CA THR A 31 -3.41 2.49 -6.59
C THR A 31 -2.76 3.85 -6.79
N GLY A 32 -1.86 4.27 -5.90
CA GLY A 32 -1.09 5.50 -6.08
C GLY A 32 -0.18 5.45 -7.31
N ASP A 33 0.45 4.31 -7.59
CA ASP A 33 1.32 4.16 -8.76
C ASP A 33 0.49 4.05 -10.04
N LEU A 34 -0.65 3.35 -10.03
CA LEU A 34 -1.58 3.31 -11.15
C LEU A 34 -2.08 4.71 -11.53
N LEU A 35 -2.48 5.50 -10.54
CA LEU A 35 -2.92 6.89 -10.75
C LEU A 35 -1.78 7.76 -11.31
N ARG A 36 -0.58 7.68 -10.73
CA ARG A 36 0.59 8.42 -11.25
C ARG A 36 0.95 8.03 -12.68
N ALA A 37 0.87 6.75 -13.01
CA ALA A 37 1.10 6.28 -14.38
C ALA A 37 0.04 6.85 -15.35
N ALA A 38 -1.23 6.88 -14.95
CA ALA A 38 -2.30 7.48 -15.74
C ALA A 38 -2.11 9.00 -15.94
N VAL A 39 -1.66 9.71 -14.90
CA VAL A 39 -1.30 11.15 -14.98
C VAL A 39 -0.14 11.36 -15.95
N ALA A 40 0.93 10.58 -15.81
CA ALA A 40 2.12 10.69 -16.67
C ALA A 40 1.82 10.38 -18.14
N ALA A 41 0.90 9.46 -18.39
CA ALA A 41 0.43 9.13 -19.73
C ALA A 41 -0.56 10.16 -20.33
N GLY A 42 -0.98 11.18 -19.55
CA GLY A 42 -1.91 12.21 -19.99
C GLY A 42 -3.30 11.68 -20.35
N THR A 43 -3.70 10.54 -19.81
CA THR A 43 -5.03 9.97 -20.07
C THR A 43 -6.14 10.87 -19.49
N PRO A 44 -7.37 10.85 -20.04
CA PRO A 44 -8.48 11.59 -19.44
C PRO A 44 -8.69 11.27 -17.96
N LEU A 45 -8.57 10.00 -17.58
CA LEU A 45 -8.64 9.56 -16.18
C LEU A 45 -7.48 10.12 -15.33
N GLY A 46 -6.26 10.17 -15.90
CA GLY A 46 -5.10 10.77 -15.23
C GLY A 46 -5.27 12.26 -14.98
N LEU A 47 -5.81 13.00 -15.94
CA LEU A 47 -6.08 14.43 -15.79
C LEU A 47 -7.14 14.70 -14.71
N GLU A 48 -8.21 13.88 -14.65
CA GLU A 48 -9.20 13.94 -13.55
C GLU A 48 -8.56 13.66 -12.18
N ALA A 49 -7.67 12.67 -12.10
CA ALA A 49 -7.01 12.28 -10.87
C ALA A 49 -6.01 13.33 -10.35
N LYS A 50 -5.33 14.04 -11.26
CA LYS A 50 -4.20 14.91 -10.92
C LYS A 50 -4.56 15.98 -9.90
N ALA A 51 -5.67 16.69 -10.09
CA ALA A 51 -6.08 17.78 -9.20
C ALA A 51 -6.30 17.29 -7.75
N ALA A 52 -6.96 16.14 -7.58
CA ALA A 52 -7.19 15.55 -6.26
C ALA A 52 -5.85 15.09 -5.63
N MET A 53 -4.97 14.49 -6.41
CA MET A 53 -3.65 14.04 -5.92
C MET A 53 -2.77 15.21 -5.46
N ASP A 54 -2.72 16.29 -6.24
CA ASP A 54 -1.94 17.49 -5.93
C ASP A 54 -2.47 18.19 -4.66
N ALA A 55 -3.78 18.13 -4.43
CA ALA A 55 -4.41 18.63 -3.21
C ALA A 55 -4.28 17.68 -2.01
N GLY A 56 -3.79 16.45 -2.19
CA GLY A 56 -3.73 15.43 -1.15
C GLY A 56 -5.08 14.82 -0.78
N GLU A 57 -6.08 15.00 -1.62
CA GLU A 57 -7.43 14.44 -1.48
C GLU A 57 -7.53 13.03 -2.08
N LEU A 58 -8.64 12.32 -1.80
CA LEU A 58 -8.91 11.06 -2.46
C LEU A 58 -9.46 11.30 -3.87
N VAL A 59 -8.96 10.52 -4.81
CA VAL A 59 -9.52 10.43 -6.16
C VAL A 59 -10.87 9.71 -6.08
N SER A 60 -11.79 10.03 -7.01
CA SER A 60 -13.14 9.46 -7.04
C SER A 60 -13.12 7.92 -7.01
N ASP A 61 -14.02 7.33 -6.24
CA ASP A 61 -14.12 5.87 -6.09
C ASP A 61 -14.29 5.18 -7.43
N ARG A 62 -15.11 5.78 -8.35
CA ARG A 62 -15.34 5.27 -9.71
C ARG A 62 -14.03 5.10 -10.48
N LEU A 63 -13.17 6.11 -10.46
CA LEU A 63 -11.91 6.12 -11.19
C LEU A 63 -10.93 5.11 -10.61
N VAL A 64 -10.80 5.08 -9.28
CA VAL A 64 -9.93 4.13 -8.60
C VAL A 64 -10.38 2.69 -8.87
N MET A 65 -11.69 2.41 -8.79
CA MET A 65 -12.23 1.08 -9.05
C MET A 65 -12.04 0.63 -10.48
N GLN A 66 -12.14 1.54 -11.46
CA GLN A 66 -11.87 1.21 -12.87
C GLN A 66 -10.42 0.76 -13.05
N LEU A 67 -9.45 1.55 -12.60
CA LEU A 67 -8.02 1.21 -12.70
C LEU A 67 -7.68 -0.09 -11.93
N LEU A 68 -8.27 -0.25 -10.75
CA LEU A 68 -8.08 -1.43 -9.95
C LEU A 68 -8.65 -2.68 -10.62
N GLY A 69 -9.87 -2.62 -11.16
CA GLY A 69 -10.51 -3.73 -11.85
C GLY A 69 -9.73 -4.18 -13.07
N GLU A 70 -9.23 -3.24 -13.88
CA GLU A 70 -8.35 -3.54 -15.03
C GLU A 70 -7.04 -4.22 -14.59
N ARG A 71 -6.48 -3.82 -13.45
CA ARG A 71 -5.23 -4.39 -12.92
C ARG A 71 -5.44 -5.78 -12.31
N LEU A 72 -6.48 -5.95 -11.51
CA LEU A 72 -6.81 -7.23 -10.89
C LEU A 72 -7.31 -8.29 -11.88
N GLY A 73 -7.81 -7.88 -13.03
CA GLY A 73 -8.22 -8.78 -14.11
C GLY A 73 -7.07 -9.37 -14.93
N ARG A 74 -5.80 -9.12 -14.56
CA ARG A 74 -4.65 -9.73 -15.23
C ARG A 74 -4.31 -11.08 -14.59
N ASP A 75 -3.85 -12.02 -15.40
CA ASP A 75 -3.53 -13.41 -15.01
C ASP A 75 -2.54 -13.51 -13.83
N ASP A 76 -1.65 -12.52 -13.68
CA ASP A 76 -0.67 -12.48 -12.58
C ASP A 76 -1.31 -12.30 -11.21
N CYS A 77 -2.57 -11.83 -11.14
CA CYS A 77 -3.33 -11.65 -9.90
C CYS A 77 -4.13 -12.89 -9.48
N ASP A 78 -4.24 -13.92 -10.30
CA ASP A 78 -5.05 -15.12 -10.02
C ASP A 78 -4.57 -15.86 -8.77
N GLY A 79 -3.25 -15.99 -8.61
CA GLY A 79 -2.60 -16.65 -7.46
C GLY A 79 -2.67 -15.85 -6.15
N GLY A 80 -3.08 -14.60 -6.21
CA GLY A 80 -3.13 -13.65 -5.09
C GLY A 80 -2.55 -12.30 -5.47
N PHE A 81 -2.67 -11.33 -4.57
CA PHE A 81 -2.17 -9.97 -4.78
C PHE A 81 -2.03 -9.21 -3.45
N ILE A 82 -1.34 -8.09 -3.51
CA ILE A 82 -1.12 -7.20 -2.37
C ILE A 82 -1.64 -5.80 -2.74
N LEU A 83 -2.72 -5.35 -2.10
CA LEU A 83 -3.25 -4.01 -2.30
C LEU A 83 -2.48 -2.99 -1.44
N ASP A 84 -1.90 -2.00 -2.08
CA ASP A 84 -1.21 -0.87 -1.44
C ASP A 84 -1.94 0.44 -1.76
N GLY A 85 -2.42 1.11 -0.71
CA GLY A 85 -3.13 2.37 -0.83
C GLY A 85 -4.59 2.24 -1.29
N PHE A 86 -5.18 1.08 -1.15
CA PHE A 86 -6.59 0.78 -1.38
C PHE A 86 -7.03 -0.38 -0.49
N PRO A 87 -8.28 -0.34 0.08
CA PRO A 87 -9.21 0.77 0.05
C PRO A 87 -8.77 1.94 0.96
N ARG A 88 -9.31 3.15 0.72
CA ARG A 88 -9.04 4.33 1.52
C ARG A 88 -10.27 4.90 2.23
N ASN A 89 -11.46 4.37 1.96
CA ASN A 89 -12.71 4.71 2.65
C ASN A 89 -13.66 3.50 2.66
N LEU A 90 -14.74 3.59 3.44
CA LEU A 90 -15.72 2.51 3.59
C LEU A 90 -16.46 2.18 2.28
N SER A 91 -16.69 3.17 1.41
CA SER A 91 -17.29 2.94 0.09
C SER A 91 -16.40 2.04 -0.75
N GLN A 92 -15.12 2.35 -0.84
CA GLN A 92 -14.13 1.53 -1.55
C GLN A 92 -14.01 0.11 -0.96
N ALA A 93 -14.06 -0.03 0.37
CA ALA A 93 -14.01 -1.33 1.02
C ALA A 93 -15.19 -2.23 0.63
N ARG A 94 -16.40 -1.67 0.56
CA ARG A 94 -17.60 -2.39 0.10
C ARG A 94 -17.47 -2.80 -1.37
N LEU A 95 -17.06 -1.86 -2.23
CA LEU A 95 -16.84 -2.13 -3.66
C LEU A 95 -15.77 -3.21 -3.89
N LEU A 96 -14.71 -3.22 -3.09
CA LEU A 96 -13.71 -4.30 -3.12
C LEU A 96 -14.33 -5.64 -2.74
N GLY A 97 -15.12 -5.68 -1.67
CA GLY A 97 -15.83 -6.89 -1.24
C GLY A 97 -16.71 -7.45 -2.35
N GLU A 98 -17.54 -6.60 -2.98
CA GLU A 98 -18.38 -6.99 -4.11
C GLU A 98 -17.59 -7.50 -5.32
N LEU A 99 -16.44 -6.85 -5.62
CA LEU A 99 -15.57 -7.27 -6.72
C LEU A 99 -15.01 -8.67 -6.49
N LEU A 100 -14.52 -8.93 -5.27
CA LEU A 100 -13.93 -10.23 -4.90
C LEU A 100 -15.01 -11.33 -4.84
N GLU A 101 -16.17 -11.04 -4.27
CA GLU A 101 -17.28 -11.98 -4.20
C GLU A 101 -17.74 -12.45 -5.57
N ARG A 102 -17.85 -11.54 -6.55
CA ARG A 102 -18.19 -11.87 -7.95
C ARG A 102 -17.17 -12.83 -8.60
N SER A 103 -15.92 -12.78 -8.15
CA SER A 103 -14.85 -13.67 -8.61
C SER A 103 -14.68 -14.92 -7.75
N GLY A 104 -15.56 -15.15 -6.76
CA GLY A 104 -15.44 -16.26 -5.79
C GLY A 104 -14.19 -16.15 -4.90
N GLN A 105 -13.70 -14.93 -4.70
CA GLN A 105 -12.48 -14.63 -3.95
C GLN A 105 -12.80 -13.91 -2.64
N GLN A 106 -11.86 -13.94 -1.71
CA GLN A 106 -11.94 -13.20 -0.45
C GLN A 106 -10.56 -12.71 -0.03
N LEU A 107 -10.52 -11.72 0.87
CA LEU A 107 -9.27 -11.28 1.49
C LEU A 107 -8.82 -12.29 2.54
N ASP A 108 -7.52 -12.54 2.59
CA ASP A 108 -6.90 -13.44 3.57
C ASP A 108 -6.41 -12.68 4.82
N ALA A 109 -5.94 -11.43 4.64
CA ALA A 109 -5.43 -10.62 5.73
C ALA A 109 -5.48 -9.12 5.40
N VAL A 110 -5.60 -8.30 6.45
CA VAL A 110 -5.44 -6.85 6.40
C VAL A 110 -4.33 -6.46 7.38
N LEU A 111 -3.23 -5.94 6.88
CA LEU A 111 -2.07 -5.56 7.67
C LEU A 111 -2.08 -4.05 7.94
N MET A 112 -2.15 -3.67 9.21
CA MET A 112 -2.06 -2.27 9.63
C MET A 112 -0.64 -1.94 10.06
N LEU A 113 0.06 -1.11 9.27
CA LEU A 113 1.37 -0.57 9.66
C LEU A 113 1.20 0.66 10.54
N GLU A 114 1.64 0.56 11.79
CA GLU A 114 1.58 1.63 12.79
C GLU A 114 2.91 2.37 12.87
N VAL A 115 2.87 3.69 12.75
CA VAL A 115 4.06 4.55 12.78
C VAL A 115 3.70 5.89 13.40
N ASP A 116 4.56 6.41 14.27
CA ASP A 116 4.39 7.72 14.89
C ASP A 116 4.34 8.87 13.88
N HIS A 117 3.52 9.87 14.16
CA HIS A 117 3.32 11.03 13.31
C HIS A 117 4.63 11.76 12.96
N GLY A 118 5.54 11.94 13.94
CA GLY A 118 6.82 12.60 13.69
C GLY A 118 7.73 11.84 12.73
N VAL A 119 7.68 10.50 12.76
CA VAL A 119 8.40 9.63 11.82
C VAL A 119 7.75 9.68 10.44
N LEU A 120 6.42 9.70 10.36
CA LEU A 120 5.69 9.84 9.10
C LEU A 120 6.06 11.11 8.35
N MET A 121 6.12 12.25 9.05
CA MET A 121 6.53 13.54 8.46
C MET A 121 7.94 13.45 7.87
N LYS A 122 8.92 12.93 8.63
CA LYS A 122 10.30 12.75 8.14
C LYS A 122 10.38 11.79 6.96
N ARG A 123 9.59 10.70 6.97
CA ARG A 123 9.56 9.75 5.86
C ARG A 123 8.99 10.37 4.59
N LEU A 124 7.93 11.17 4.69
CA LEU A 124 7.27 11.79 3.54
C LEU A 124 8.10 12.94 2.95
N THR A 125 8.55 13.87 3.77
CA THR A 125 9.38 15.02 3.31
C THR A 125 10.73 14.56 2.76
N GLY A 126 11.28 13.47 3.32
CA GLY A 126 12.55 12.88 2.87
C GLY A 126 12.44 11.95 1.66
N ARG A 127 11.22 11.55 1.25
CA ARG A 127 11.03 10.60 0.16
C ARG A 127 11.52 11.15 -1.18
N ARG A 128 12.23 10.31 -1.94
CA ARG A 128 12.72 10.61 -3.28
C ARG A 128 12.52 9.41 -4.19
N THR A 129 12.35 9.67 -5.46
CA THR A 129 12.35 8.65 -6.51
C THR A 129 13.55 8.91 -7.42
N CYS A 130 14.39 7.93 -7.67
CA CYS A 130 15.46 8.02 -8.64
C CYS A 130 14.87 8.03 -10.06
N SER A 131 15.15 9.06 -10.85
CA SER A 131 14.61 9.19 -12.21
C SER A 131 15.09 8.11 -13.17
N ALA A 132 16.32 7.61 -12.98
CA ALA A 132 16.90 6.59 -13.86
C ALA A 132 16.40 5.16 -13.54
N THR A 133 16.18 4.84 -12.25
CA THR A 133 15.90 3.47 -11.82
C THR A 133 14.48 3.26 -11.25
N GLY A 134 13.73 4.33 -10.99
CA GLY A 134 12.46 4.28 -10.29
C GLY A 134 12.58 3.88 -8.80
N LYS A 135 13.80 3.64 -8.28
CA LYS A 135 14.03 3.23 -6.89
C LYS A 135 13.53 4.31 -5.94
N LEU A 136 12.74 3.89 -4.94
CA LEU A 136 12.34 4.76 -3.84
C LEU A 136 13.48 4.83 -2.81
N LEU A 137 13.86 6.04 -2.45
CA LEU A 137 14.89 6.38 -1.50
C LEU A 137 14.35 7.40 -0.49
N ASN A 138 15.09 7.60 0.59
CA ASN A 138 14.78 8.60 1.58
C ASN A 138 16.05 9.33 2.03
N ILE A 139 16.07 10.65 1.93
CA ILE A 139 17.27 11.44 2.27
C ILE A 139 17.65 11.39 3.76
N HIS A 140 16.72 10.96 4.64
CA HIS A 140 16.95 10.85 6.07
C HIS A 140 17.22 9.41 6.55
N PHE A 141 16.82 8.39 5.77
CA PHE A 141 16.83 6.99 6.20
C PHE A 141 17.58 6.03 5.27
N SER A 142 17.80 6.41 4.00
CA SER A 142 18.64 5.61 3.10
C SER A 142 20.13 5.81 3.43
N SER A 143 20.93 4.76 3.23
CA SER A 143 22.36 4.87 3.47
C SER A 143 23.04 5.82 2.47
N PRO A 144 24.18 6.42 2.85
CA PRO A 144 24.98 7.24 1.92
C PRO A 144 25.35 6.49 0.63
N GLU A 145 25.61 5.18 0.74
CA GLU A 145 25.94 4.31 -0.39
C GLU A 145 24.77 4.14 -1.34
N GLU A 146 23.54 3.94 -0.82
CA GLU A 146 22.32 3.84 -1.65
C GLU A 146 22.03 5.14 -2.40
N LEU A 147 22.20 6.29 -1.72
CA LEU A 147 22.03 7.61 -2.33
C LEU A 147 23.11 7.89 -3.40
N ALA A 148 24.36 7.48 -3.13
CA ALA A 148 25.47 7.61 -4.08
C ALA A 148 25.27 6.69 -5.30
N ALA A 149 24.89 5.45 -5.10
CA ALA A 149 24.60 4.49 -6.17
C ALA A 149 23.50 4.99 -7.12
N SER A 150 22.46 5.61 -6.56
CA SER A 150 21.38 6.20 -7.36
C SER A 150 21.86 7.35 -8.24
N ARG A 151 22.75 8.21 -7.72
CA ARG A 151 23.37 9.31 -8.49
C ARG A 151 24.33 8.78 -9.56
N ALA A 152 25.12 7.75 -9.20
CA ALA A 152 26.05 7.11 -10.14
C ALA A 152 25.34 6.44 -11.32
N ALA A 153 24.10 6.01 -11.14
CA ALA A 153 23.23 5.50 -12.21
C ALA A 153 22.71 6.61 -13.15
N GLY A 154 23.15 7.85 -12.99
CA GLY A 154 22.72 9.00 -13.80
C GLY A 154 21.33 9.54 -13.46
N GLY A 155 20.77 9.15 -12.32
CA GLY A 155 19.44 9.56 -11.89
C GLY A 155 19.44 10.76 -10.95
N GLU A 156 18.46 11.64 -11.13
CA GLU A 156 18.12 12.68 -10.16
C GLU A 156 17.20 12.10 -9.07
N LEU A 157 17.32 12.64 -7.86
CA LEU A 157 16.45 12.31 -6.75
C LEU A 157 15.25 13.27 -6.74
N ILE A 158 14.15 12.84 -7.36
CA ILE A 158 12.95 13.65 -7.55
C ILE A 158 12.02 13.49 -6.34
N GLN A 159 11.56 14.59 -5.77
CA GLN A 159 10.48 14.62 -4.81
C GLN A 159 9.14 14.54 -5.57
N ARG A 160 8.19 13.78 -5.04
CA ARG A 160 6.84 13.73 -5.60
C ARG A 160 6.11 15.05 -5.30
N ASP A 161 5.22 15.48 -6.20
CA ASP A 161 4.43 16.70 -5.99
C ASP A 161 3.53 16.59 -4.75
N ASP A 162 3.01 15.40 -4.46
CA ASP A 162 2.19 15.10 -3.28
C ASP A 162 2.99 14.92 -1.98
N ASP A 163 4.31 15.12 -1.99
CA ASP A 163 5.19 15.09 -0.79
C ASP A 163 5.65 16.49 -0.35
N ARG A 164 4.95 17.53 -0.76
CA ARG A 164 5.11 18.88 -0.21
C ARG A 164 4.46 18.94 1.18
N GLU A 165 5.02 19.72 2.08
CA GLU A 165 4.62 19.75 3.50
C GLU A 165 3.13 20.05 3.70
N GLU A 166 2.60 21.02 2.95
CA GLU A 166 1.16 21.37 2.97
C GLU A 166 0.28 20.21 2.52
N THR A 167 0.66 19.53 1.42
CA THR A 167 -0.06 18.39 0.88
C THR A 167 0.02 17.20 1.84
N ILE A 168 1.17 16.98 2.49
CA ILE A 168 1.34 15.92 3.50
C ILE A 168 0.37 16.12 4.67
N ALA A 169 0.25 17.34 5.19
CA ALA A 169 -0.67 17.63 6.29
C ALA A 169 -2.12 17.28 5.92
N ASN A 170 -2.57 17.67 4.72
CA ASN A 170 -3.90 17.29 4.23
C ASN A 170 -4.06 15.78 4.06
N ARG A 171 -3.09 15.09 3.48
CA ARG A 171 -3.10 13.62 3.33
C ARG A 171 -3.24 12.89 4.66
N LEU A 172 -2.58 13.35 5.70
CA LEU A 172 -2.71 12.77 7.05
C LEU A 172 -4.10 13.05 7.64
N ALA A 173 -4.64 14.26 7.46
CA ALA A 173 -5.99 14.59 7.90
C ALA A 173 -7.06 13.78 7.16
N VAL A 174 -6.91 13.59 5.85
CA VAL A 174 -7.78 12.74 5.02
C VAL A 174 -7.70 11.28 5.47
N TYR A 175 -6.50 10.77 5.77
CA TYR A 175 -6.31 9.44 6.29
C TYR A 175 -7.07 9.22 7.61
N GLU A 176 -6.91 10.12 8.59
CA GLU A 176 -7.59 10.01 9.88
C GLU A 176 -9.12 10.01 9.73
N ARG A 177 -9.63 10.88 8.88
CA ARG A 177 -11.08 11.04 8.66
C ARG A 177 -11.72 9.92 7.87
N GLN A 178 -11.05 9.43 6.81
CA GLN A 178 -11.67 8.54 5.83
C GLN A 178 -11.13 7.11 5.86
N THR A 179 -9.83 6.92 6.13
CA THR A 179 -9.18 5.61 6.04
C THR A 179 -9.14 4.89 7.38
N ARG A 180 -8.90 5.59 8.46
CA ARG A 180 -8.85 5.01 9.80
C ARG A 180 -10.11 4.23 10.20
N PRO A 181 -11.34 4.63 9.81
CA PRO A 181 -12.55 3.83 10.08
C PRO A 181 -12.54 2.42 9.46
N LEU A 182 -11.67 2.15 8.49
CA LEU A 182 -11.49 0.80 7.92
C LEU A 182 -10.97 -0.23 8.93
N LEU A 183 -10.31 0.20 10.00
CA LEU A 183 -9.81 -0.68 11.05
C LEU A 183 -10.95 -1.45 11.73
N GLU A 184 -12.07 -0.77 11.97
CA GLU A 184 -13.27 -1.41 12.50
C GLU A 184 -13.93 -2.33 11.46
N HIS A 185 -14.04 -1.86 10.22
CA HIS A 185 -14.63 -2.64 9.12
C HIS A 185 -13.91 -3.98 8.89
N TYR A 186 -12.58 -4.00 9.01
CA TYR A 186 -11.76 -5.19 8.80
C TYR A 186 -11.33 -5.88 10.09
N SER A 187 -11.96 -5.60 11.23
CA SER A 187 -11.53 -6.11 12.55
C SER A 187 -11.29 -7.61 12.61
N GLY A 188 -12.08 -8.41 11.88
CA GLY A 188 -11.91 -9.87 11.79
C GLY A 188 -10.70 -10.37 11.00
N LEU A 189 -10.10 -9.53 10.14
CA LEU A 189 -8.93 -9.84 9.30
C LEU A 189 -7.71 -8.99 9.67
N LEU A 190 -7.89 -8.02 10.57
CA LEU A 190 -6.89 -7.01 10.90
C LEU A 190 -5.76 -7.59 11.73
N ARG A 191 -4.52 -7.30 11.32
CA ARG A 191 -3.31 -7.65 12.04
C ARG A 191 -2.44 -6.41 12.16
N HIS A 192 -2.12 -6.02 13.40
CA HIS A 192 -1.31 -4.84 13.69
C HIS A 192 0.18 -5.16 13.57
N VAL A 193 0.92 -4.30 12.91
CA VAL A 193 2.37 -4.43 12.70
C VAL A 193 3.04 -3.10 13.04
N ASP A 194 3.97 -3.12 13.99
CA ASP A 194 4.82 -1.97 14.26
C ASP A 194 5.70 -1.68 13.04
N GLY A 195 5.51 -0.50 12.45
CA GLY A 195 6.21 -0.01 11.26
C GLY A 195 7.50 0.76 11.56
N LEU A 196 7.98 0.76 12.82
CA LEU A 196 9.23 1.38 13.22
C LEU A 196 10.43 0.43 13.03
N GLY A 197 11.58 1.00 12.74
CA GLY A 197 12.83 0.26 12.49
C GLY A 197 13.23 0.23 11.03
N SER A 198 14.21 -0.60 10.72
CA SER A 198 14.69 -0.83 9.36
C SER A 198 13.64 -1.58 8.51
N PRO A 199 13.70 -1.46 7.19
CA PRO A 199 12.81 -2.21 6.31
C PRO A 199 12.85 -3.74 6.52
N ALA A 200 13.98 -4.29 6.96
CA ALA A 200 14.14 -5.72 7.23
C ALA A 200 13.44 -6.15 8.54
N GLU A 201 13.57 -5.35 9.60
CA GLU A 201 12.89 -5.61 10.88
C GLU A 201 11.38 -5.53 10.74
N VAL A 202 10.88 -4.51 10.03
CA VAL A 202 9.43 -4.40 9.75
C VAL A 202 8.96 -5.57 8.90
N PHE A 203 9.77 -6.01 7.92
CA PHE A 203 9.42 -7.15 7.07
C PHE A 203 9.31 -8.46 7.86
N ALA A 204 10.21 -8.69 8.81
CA ALA A 204 10.11 -9.86 9.69
C ALA A 204 8.79 -9.88 10.48
N ARG A 205 8.34 -8.71 11.01
CA ARG A 205 7.05 -8.59 11.69
C ARG A 205 5.87 -8.80 10.75
N VAL A 206 5.95 -8.26 9.53
CA VAL A 206 4.94 -8.47 8.48
C VAL A 206 4.81 -9.95 8.15
N SER A 207 5.93 -10.65 7.94
CA SER A 207 5.94 -12.09 7.65
C SER A 207 5.33 -12.91 8.80
N ALA A 208 5.77 -12.64 10.03
CA ALA A 208 5.22 -13.29 11.22
C ALA A 208 3.71 -13.03 11.39
N ALA A 209 3.25 -11.82 11.06
CA ALA A 209 1.83 -11.49 11.09
C ALA A 209 1.01 -12.24 10.03
N LEU A 210 1.62 -12.77 8.97
CA LEU A 210 0.94 -13.55 7.92
C LEU A 210 0.94 -15.06 8.19
N GLU A 211 1.74 -15.53 9.14
CA GLU A 211 1.72 -16.94 9.53
C GLU A 211 0.36 -17.33 10.13
N PRO A 212 -0.10 -18.57 9.89
CA PRO A 212 -1.30 -19.08 10.56
C PRO A 212 -1.11 -19.06 12.08
N SER A 213 -2.07 -18.51 12.82
CA SER A 213 -2.01 -18.60 14.28
C SER A 213 -1.91 -20.08 14.70
N PRO A 214 -0.97 -20.46 15.59
CA PRO A 214 -0.88 -21.81 16.09
C PRO A 214 -2.12 -22.11 16.97
N GLY A 215 -3.23 -22.54 16.35
CA GLY A 215 -4.49 -22.79 17.06
C GLY A 215 -5.72 -23.00 16.19
N SER A 216 -5.68 -22.76 14.89
CA SER A 216 -6.82 -23.02 14.00
C SER A 216 -6.77 -24.41 13.32
N GLY A 217 -6.17 -25.39 14.01
CA GLY A 217 -6.30 -26.78 13.64
C GLY A 217 -7.73 -27.24 13.91
N THR A 218 -8.48 -27.45 12.84
CA THR A 218 -9.78 -28.14 12.87
C THR A 218 -9.58 -29.51 13.52
N GLY A 219 -9.84 -29.59 14.81
CA GLY A 219 -10.09 -30.86 15.50
C GLY A 219 -11.39 -31.46 14.98
N LEU A 220 -11.33 -32.17 13.87
CA LEU A 220 -12.32 -33.21 13.53
C LEU A 220 -11.89 -34.47 14.29
N ASP A 221 -12.20 -34.51 15.58
CA ASP A 221 -12.28 -35.76 16.32
C ASP A 221 -13.43 -36.56 15.71
N LEU A 222 -13.11 -37.44 14.78
CA LEU A 222 -13.95 -38.55 14.39
C LEU A 222 -13.81 -39.60 15.50
N ALA A 223 -14.71 -39.59 16.48
CA ALA A 223 -14.90 -40.71 17.40
C ALA A 223 -15.37 -41.93 16.60
N PRO A 224 -14.74 -43.11 16.78
CA PRO A 224 -15.29 -44.37 16.23
C PRO A 224 -16.42 -44.84 17.12
N GLY A 225 -17.61 -45.01 16.54
CA GLY A 225 -18.75 -45.70 17.07
C GLY A 225 -19.11 -46.88 16.17
#